data_7046897507fe3fc18e5af3b4cbae7588
#
_entry.id   7046897507fe3fc18e5af3b4cbae7588
#
_cell.length_a   1.000
_cell.length_b   1.000
_cell.length_c   1.000
_cell.angle_alpha   90.00
_cell.angle_beta   90.00
_cell.angle_gamma   90.00
#
_symmetry.space_group_name_H-M   'P 1'
#
loop_
_entity.id
_entity.type
_entity.pdbx_description
1 polymer ?
#
loop_
_entity_poly.entity_id
_entity_poly.type
_entity_poly.pdbx_seq_one_letter_code
_entity_poly.pdbx_strand_id
1 'polypeptide(L)'
;VQYSRIAIYWAPLTVGFAILWSVAINLLGLSGFIPALSLVGPILLGAASSGAIYLLHDHRELEYDDRGYRERIGRRYSDPHQWSEFKECSLVKDSYGRCKVRLYLERDGPHSDIDASGCGLNPYTFRDFVSSRIDSHAPERRPPDLVGGLERELQSGRARWLADLNETFRDYQISGEVFPLLARGGTRPKGFLLSRFMAYTVMPNYNVCMYAQWVNGSRAREQVMRLLRVVETQRDQKDIKWSWLLLLSYEPAPDSVNKLISDFSNRDVGLGYVNISTGEMSTSPNQLGRSMANQMRLKRLVSDLRRSKYLAF
;
A
#
# COMPACT_ATOMS: atom_id res chain seq x y z
N VAL A 1 -13.08 -10.63 2.05
CA VAL A 1 -12.46 -9.75 3.08
C VAL A 1 -13.36 -9.64 4.32
N GLN A 2 -14.68 -9.53 4.17
CA GLN A 2 -15.62 -9.45 5.30
C GLN A 2 -15.65 -10.73 6.15
N TYR A 3 -15.58 -11.91 5.52
CA TYR A 3 -15.60 -13.20 6.21
C TYR A 3 -14.40 -13.42 7.16
N SER A 4 -13.25 -12.81 6.89
CA SER A 4 -12.07 -12.95 7.76
C SER A 4 -12.24 -12.24 9.11
N ARG A 5 -13.03 -11.18 9.19
CA ARG A 5 -13.32 -10.47 10.45
C ARG A 5 -14.28 -11.26 11.34
N ILE A 6 -15.28 -11.87 10.73
CA ILE A 6 -16.19 -12.77 11.45
C ILE A 6 -15.42 -13.94 12.06
N ALA A 7 -14.45 -14.50 11.30
CA ALA A 7 -13.61 -15.62 11.76
C ALA A 7 -12.75 -15.27 12.99
N ILE A 8 -12.31 -14.00 13.14
CA ILE A 8 -11.53 -13.56 14.31
C ILE A 8 -12.33 -13.69 15.60
N TYR A 9 -13.63 -13.38 15.56
CA TYR A 9 -14.52 -13.52 16.74
C TYR A 9 -15.03 -14.93 16.90
N TRP A 10 -15.21 -15.65 15.79
CA TRP A 10 -15.82 -16.98 15.79
C TRP A 10 -15.03 -18.00 16.62
N ALA A 11 -13.74 -18.11 16.45
CA ALA A 11 -12.91 -19.11 17.13
C ALA A 11 -12.91 -18.95 18.66
N PRO A 12 -12.59 -17.76 19.24
CA PRO A 12 -12.57 -17.61 20.71
C PRO A 12 -13.98 -17.73 21.31
N LEU A 13 -15.04 -17.26 20.63
CA LEU A 13 -16.41 -17.39 21.08
C LEU A 13 -16.87 -18.84 21.09
N THR A 14 -16.54 -19.60 20.03
CA THR A 14 -16.88 -21.04 19.97
C THR A 14 -16.21 -21.81 21.09
N VAL A 15 -14.91 -21.53 21.38
CA VAL A 15 -14.21 -22.17 22.50
C VAL A 15 -14.85 -21.78 23.84
N GLY A 16 -15.14 -20.49 24.05
CA GLY A 16 -15.83 -20.04 25.26
C GLY A 16 -17.18 -20.71 25.48
N PHE A 17 -18.00 -20.77 24.42
CA PHE A 17 -19.30 -21.46 24.48
C PHE A 17 -19.15 -22.97 24.68
N ALA A 18 -18.13 -23.62 24.10
CA ALA A 18 -17.89 -25.05 24.31
C ALA A 18 -17.58 -25.37 25.77
N ILE A 19 -16.78 -24.52 26.44
CA ILE A 19 -16.49 -24.66 27.87
C ILE A 19 -17.75 -24.49 28.72
N LEU A 20 -18.49 -23.38 28.52
CA LEU A 20 -19.72 -23.09 29.25
C LEU A 20 -20.79 -24.19 29.04
N TRP A 21 -20.92 -24.67 27.81
CA TRP A 21 -21.85 -25.74 27.45
C TRP A 21 -21.49 -27.08 28.12
N SER A 22 -20.19 -27.41 28.13
CA SER A 22 -19.70 -28.61 28.83
C SER A 22 -19.99 -28.56 30.30
N VAL A 23 -19.78 -27.40 30.95
CA VAL A 23 -20.10 -27.21 32.38
C VAL A 23 -21.63 -27.33 32.60
N ALA A 24 -22.44 -26.72 31.75
CA ALA A 24 -23.90 -26.78 31.87
C ALA A 24 -24.45 -28.20 31.71
N ILE A 25 -23.95 -28.98 30.75
CA ILE A 25 -24.33 -30.39 30.53
C ILE A 25 -23.99 -31.24 31.77
N ASN A 26 -22.81 -31.03 32.38
CA ASN A 26 -22.39 -31.76 33.57
C ASN A 26 -23.25 -31.40 34.78
N LEU A 27 -23.55 -30.09 34.96
CA LEU A 27 -24.39 -29.62 36.10
C LEU A 27 -25.86 -30.14 35.99
N LEU A 28 -26.35 -30.27 34.75
CA LEU A 28 -27.72 -30.74 34.53
C LEU A 28 -27.85 -32.26 34.47
N GLY A 29 -26.76 -33.00 34.66
CA GLY A 29 -26.76 -34.46 34.64
C GLY A 29 -27.07 -35.08 33.25
N LEU A 30 -26.99 -34.30 32.21
CA LEU A 30 -27.37 -34.70 30.82
C LEU A 30 -26.20 -35.40 30.06
N SER A 31 -25.16 -35.81 30.76
CA SER A 31 -23.94 -36.42 30.21
C SER A 31 -24.14 -37.74 29.43
N GLY A 32 -25.32 -38.34 29.51
CA GLY A 32 -25.69 -39.56 28.75
C GLY A 32 -26.49 -39.29 27.48
N PHE A 33 -26.95 -38.06 27.23
CA PHE A 33 -27.79 -37.72 26.10
C PHE A 33 -27.04 -36.93 25.01
N ILE A 34 -26.74 -37.62 23.94
CA ILE A 34 -26.36 -37.09 22.61
C ILE A 34 -25.01 -36.36 22.53
N PRO A 35 -23.89 -37.04 22.25
CA PRO A 35 -22.58 -36.40 22.01
C PRO A 35 -22.60 -35.41 20.82
N ALA A 36 -23.50 -35.55 19.85
CA ALA A 36 -23.62 -34.62 18.73
C ALA A 36 -24.13 -33.22 19.16
N LEU A 37 -25.05 -33.12 20.13
CA LEU A 37 -25.55 -31.83 20.62
C LEU A 37 -24.48 -31.05 21.39
N SER A 38 -23.49 -31.72 21.98
CA SER A 38 -22.42 -31.08 22.72
C SER A 38 -21.45 -30.28 21.85
N LEU A 39 -21.36 -30.60 20.55
CA LEU A 39 -20.50 -29.89 19.60
C LEU A 39 -21.27 -28.88 18.73
N VAL A 40 -22.47 -29.22 18.31
CA VAL A 40 -23.27 -28.36 17.38
C VAL A 40 -23.72 -27.08 18.08
N GLY A 41 -24.18 -27.17 19.34
CA GLY A 41 -24.65 -25.99 20.10
C GLY A 41 -23.60 -24.86 20.19
N PRO A 42 -22.39 -25.11 20.72
CA PRO A 42 -21.34 -24.11 20.80
C PRO A 42 -20.94 -23.50 19.45
N ILE A 43 -20.91 -24.32 18.38
CA ILE A 43 -20.58 -23.85 17.03
C ILE A 43 -21.61 -22.86 16.53
N LEU A 44 -22.89 -23.18 16.65
CA LEU A 44 -24.00 -22.31 16.22
C LEU A 44 -24.07 -21.02 17.05
N LEU A 45 -23.89 -21.12 18.38
CA LEU A 45 -23.86 -19.95 19.25
C LEU A 45 -22.63 -19.07 18.97
N GLY A 46 -21.48 -19.67 18.74
CA GLY A 46 -20.27 -18.95 18.35
C GLY A 46 -20.44 -18.21 17.02
N ALA A 47 -21.06 -18.86 16.02
CA ALA A 47 -21.34 -18.26 14.72
C ALA A 47 -22.37 -17.11 14.84
N ALA A 48 -23.46 -17.32 15.57
CA ALA A 48 -24.50 -16.31 15.76
C ALA A 48 -23.95 -15.08 16.53
N SER A 49 -23.20 -15.32 17.61
CA SER A 49 -22.62 -14.25 18.42
C SER A 49 -21.54 -13.47 17.65
N SER A 50 -20.69 -14.15 16.90
CA SER A 50 -19.68 -13.47 16.07
C SER A 50 -20.30 -12.65 14.94
N GLY A 51 -21.37 -13.17 14.32
CA GLY A 51 -22.18 -12.42 13.35
C GLY A 51 -22.83 -11.20 13.95
N ALA A 52 -23.42 -11.31 15.14
CA ALA A 52 -24.03 -10.20 15.86
C ALA A 52 -23.01 -9.13 16.24
N ILE A 53 -21.83 -9.53 16.78
CA ILE A 53 -20.75 -8.59 17.11
C ILE A 53 -20.27 -7.87 15.85
N TYR A 54 -20.07 -8.59 14.75
CA TYR A 54 -19.65 -7.99 13.48
C TYR A 54 -20.66 -6.94 13.00
N LEU A 55 -21.96 -7.28 12.96
CA LEU A 55 -23.01 -6.36 12.51
C LEU A 55 -23.17 -5.14 13.43
N LEU A 56 -22.95 -5.30 14.72
CA LEU A 56 -23.14 -4.23 15.69
C LEU A 56 -21.92 -3.29 15.83
N HIS A 57 -20.72 -3.82 15.64
CA HIS A 57 -19.49 -3.09 15.96
C HIS A 57 -18.53 -2.92 14.78
N ASP A 58 -18.45 -3.90 13.88
CA ASP A 58 -17.42 -3.93 12.83
C ASP A 58 -17.95 -3.71 11.41
N HIS A 59 -19.29 -3.80 11.23
CA HIS A 59 -19.87 -3.55 9.91
C HIS A 59 -19.67 -2.09 9.52
N ARG A 60 -18.93 -1.88 8.43
CA ARG A 60 -18.60 -0.56 7.92
C ARG A 60 -19.32 -0.30 6.62
N GLU A 61 -19.97 0.82 6.55
CA GLU A 61 -20.58 1.36 5.34
C GLU A 61 -19.99 2.75 5.10
N LEU A 62 -19.78 3.09 3.85
CA LEU A 62 -19.30 4.39 3.43
C LEU A 62 -20.35 5.02 2.51
N GLU A 63 -20.93 6.12 2.96
CA GLU A 63 -21.77 6.99 2.15
C GLU A 63 -20.89 8.12 1.63
N TYR A 64 -20.83 8.33 0.32
CA TYR A 64 -20.04 9.40 -0.27
C TYR A 64 -20.68 9.95 -1.54
N ASP A 65 -20.46 11.22 -1.78
CA ASP A 65 -20.90 11.95 -2.96
C ASP A 65 -19.82 12.89 -3.49
N ASP A 66 -20.17 13.80 -4.38
CA ASP A 66 -19.25 14.80 -4.94
C ASP A 66 -18.76 15.84 -3.91
N ARG A 67 -19.44 15.98 -2.77
CA ARG A 67 -19.12 16.99 -1.76
C ARG A 67 -18.30 16.45 -0.60
N GLY A 68 -18.53 15.17 -0.25
CA GLY A 68 -17.86 14.60 0.90
C GLY A 68 -18.22 13.15 1.17
N TYR A 69 -17.93 12.72 2.39
CA TYR A 69 -18.23 11.37 2.83
C TYR A 69 -18.66 11.32 4.29
N ARG A 70 -19.31 10.23 4.65
CA ARG A 70 -19.66 9.86 6.00
C ARG A 70 -19.50 8.35 6.19
N GLU A 71 -18.83 7.96 7.27
CA GLU A 71 -18.68 6.55 7.63
C GLU A 71 -19.77 6.12 8.62
N ARG A 72 -20.26 4.90 8.44
CA ARG A 72 -21.09 4.20 9.42
C ARG A 72 -20.31 3.00 9.93
N ILE A 73 -20.11 2.93 11.23
CA ILE A 73 -19.48 1.80 11.91
C ILE A 73 -20.51 1.17 12.84
N GLY A 74 -21.00 -0.01 12.46
CA GLY A 74 -22.12 -0.63 13.15
C GLY A 74 -23.38 0.22 13.10
N ARG A 75 -23.79 0.78 14.25
CA ARG A 75 -24.97 1.66 14.38
C ARG A 75 -24.64 3.15 14.47
N ARG A 76 -23.36 3.51 14.49
CA ARG A 76 -22.94 4.91 14.66
C ARG A 76 -22.48 5.49 13.34
N TYR A 77 -22.92 6.71 13.08
CA TYR A 77 -22.42 7.52 11.98
C TYR A 77 -21.30 8.42 12.48
N SER A 78 -20.27 8.61 11.67
CA SER A 78 -19.30 9.68 11.87
C SER A 78 -19.91 11.02 11.52
N ASP A 79 -19.25 12.10 11.92
CA ASP A 79 -19.55 13.42 11.38
C ASP A 79 -19.27 13.43 9.86
N PRO A 80 -20.06 14.17 9.08
CA PRO A 80 -19.80 14.31 7.65
C PRO A 80 -18.55 15.12 7.42
N HIS A 81 -17.68 14.64 6.53
CA HIS A 81 -16.45 15.32 6.10
C HIS A 81 -16.58 15.78 4.66
N GLN A 82 -16.13 16.99 4.36
CA GLN A 82 -16.10 17.52 3.01
C GLN A 82 -14.73 17.24 2.35
N TRP A 83 -14.72 16.95 1.05
CA TRP A 83 -13.45 16.75 0.33
C TRP A 83 -12.55 17.98 0.37
N SER A 84 -13.13 19.17 0.43
CA SER A 84 -12.40 20.46 0.51
C SER A 84 -11.59 20.66 1.80
N GLU A 85 -11.86 19.86 2.84
CA GLU A 85 -11.10 19.89 4.09
C GLU A 85 -9.69 19.28 3.92
N PHE A 86 -9.53 18.43 2.91
CA PHE A 86 -8.31 17.66 2.69
C PHE A 86 -7.44 18.30 1.61
N LYS A 87 -6.13 18.19 1.77
CA LYS A 87 -5.12 18.73 0.85
C LYS A 87 -4.49 17.66 -0.03
N GLU A 88 -4.53 16.42 0.41
CA GLU A 88 -3.85 15.32 -0.26
C GLU A 88 -4.48 13.98 0.13
N CYS A 89 -4.41 13.01 -0.77
CA CYS A 89 -4.77 11.63 -0.48
C CYS A 89 -3.68 10.65 -0.89
N SER A 90 -3.55 9.58 -0.13
CA SER A 90 -2.64 8.47 -0.42
C SER A 90 -3.35 7.12 -0.30
N LEU A 91 -2.71 6.09 -0.83
CA LEU A 91 -3.11 4.71 -0.62
C LEU A 91 -2.14 4.06 0.36
N VAL A 92 -2.65 3.56 1.49
CA VAL A 92 -1.86 2.95 2.55
C VAL A 92 -2.24 1.50 2.71
N LYS A 93 -1.23 0.64 2.82
CA LYS A 93 -1.42 -0.76 3.14
C LYS A 93 -1.17 -1.00 4.62
N ASP A 94 -2.15 -1.55 5.32
CA ASP A 94 -2.00 -1.90 6.74
C ASP A 94 -1.17 -3.19 6.92
N SER A 95 -0.86 -3.50 8.18
CA SER A 95 -0.09 -4.71 8.55
C SER A 95 -0.77 -6.02 8.16
N TYR A 96 -2.08 -6.01 7.93
CA TYR A 96 -2.88 -7.15 7.49
C TYR A 96 -3.00 -7.25 5.97
N GLY A 97 -2.36 -6.35 5.23
CA GLY A 97 -2.37 -6.32 3.78
C GLY A 97 -3.59 -5.66 3.15
N ARG A 98 -4.43 -4.96 3.93
CA ARG A 98 -5.60 -4.23 3.43
C ARG A 98 -5.20 -2.84 2.99
N CYS A 99 -5.75 -2.41 1.86
CA CYS A 99 -5.53 -1.06 1.35
C CYS A 99 -6.60 -0.11 1.89
N LYS A 100 -6.15 0.99 2.47
CA LYS A 100 -6.96 2.11 2.95
C LYS A 100 -6.64 3.35 2.14
N VAL A 101 -7.60 4.22 1.98
CA VAL A 101 -7.38 5.57 1.46
C VAL A 101 -7.15 6.48 2.64
N ARG A 102 -6.00 7.16 2.66
CA ARG A 102 -5.61 8.11 3.69
C ARG A 102 -5.77 9.51 3.17
N LEU A 103 -6.46 10.34 3.94
CA LEU A 103 -6.79 11.73 3.64
C LEU A 103 -6.02 12.63 4.59
N TYR A 104 -5.25 13.56 4.08
CA TYR A 104 -4.46 14.51 4.86
C TYR A 104 -5.14 15.87 4.91
N LEU A 105 -5.37 16.40 6.12
CA LEU A 105 -5.83 17.77 6.33
C LEU A 105 -4.75 18.78 5.94
N GLU A 106 -3.50 18.44 6.23
CA GLU A 106 -2.31 19.20 5.86
C GLU A 106 -1.25 18.23 5.33
N ARG A 107 -0.35 18.72 4.49
CA ARG A 107 0.72 17.91 3.92
C ARG A 107 1.58 17.31 5.03
N ASP A 108 1.68 15.97 5.06
CA ASP A 108 2.38 15.20 6.10
C ASP A 108 1.85 15.41 7.54
N GLY A 109 0.65 15.98 7.67
CA GLY A 109 0.01 16.31 8.93
C GLY A 109 -1.03 15.29 9.43
N PRO A 110 -2.00 15.77 10.23
CA PRO A 110 -3.12 14.95 10.68
C PRO A 110 -3.86 14.32 9.51
N HIS A 111 -4.29 13.07 9.67
CA HIS A 111 -4.95 12.32 8.61
C HIS A 111 -6.12 11.48 9.13
N SER A 112 -7.03 11.13 8.21
CA SER A 112 -8.12 10.18 8.40
C SER A 112 -7.94 9.00 7.44
N ASP A 113 -8.17 7.77 7.91
CA ASP A 113 -8.02 6.54 7.12
C ASP A 113 -9.40 5.93 6.80
N ILE A 114 -9.77 5.89 5.52
CA ILE A 114 -11.00 5.23 5.04
C ILE A 114 -10.67 3.78 4.64
N ASP A 115 -11.31 2.80 5.26
CA ASP A 115 -11.18 1.38 4.91
C ASP A 115 -12.02 1.04 3.66
N ALA A 116 -11.62 1.56 2.50
CA ALA A 116 -12.33 1.33 1.25
C ALA A 116 -12.53 -0.16 0.94
N SER A 117 -11.50 -0.98 1.16
CA SER A 117 -11.60 -2.44 0.98
C SER A 117 -12.61 -3.08 1.94
N GLY A 118 -12.70 -2.59 3.18
CA GLY A 118 -13.66 -3.04 4.17
C GLY A 118 -15.10 -2.67 3.83
N CYS A 119 -15.29 -1.57 3.11
CA CYS A 119 -16.59 -1.14 2.59
C CYS A 119 -16.96 -1.77 1.21
N GLY A 120 -16.15 -2.71 0.71
CA GLY A 120 -16.40 -3.38 -0.58
C GLY A 120 -16.00 -2.57 -1.81
N LEU A 121 -15.34 -1.44 -1.65
CA LEU A 121 -14.88 -0.59 -2.73
C LEU A 121 -13.50 -1.02 -3.23
N ASN A 122 -13.22 -0.76 -4.51
CA ASN A 122 -11.87 -0.88 -5.02
C ASN A 122 -11.05 0.33 -4.53
N PRO A 123 -10.01 0.14 -3.68
CA PRO A 123 -9.29 1.24 -3.07
C PRO A 123 -8.56 2.14 -4.07
N TYR A 124 -8.15 1.61 -5.22
CA TYR A 124 -7.47 2.39 -6.26
C TYR A 124 -8.44 3.33 -6.97
N THR A 125 -9.59 2.81 -7.41
CA THR A 125 -10.62 3.64 -8.06
C THR A 125 -11.25 4.64 -7.10
N PHE A 126 -11.42 4.26 -5.85
CA PHE A 126 -11.93 5.16 -4.83
C PHE A 126 -10.92 6.28 -4.52
N ARG A 127 -9.62 5.97 -4.38
CA ARG A 127 -8.58 6.98 -4.23
C ARG A 127 -8.55 7.95 -5.43
N ASP A 128 -8.64 7.44 -6.67
CA ASP A 128 -8.64 8.28 -7.86
C ASP A 128 -9.88 9.19 -7.92
N PHE A 129 -11.05 8.69 -7.49
CA PHE A 129 -12.26 9.49 -7.33
C PHE A 129 -12.02 10.61 -6.31
N VAL A 130 -11.52 10.29 -5.12
CA VAL A 130 -11.26 11.27 -4.06
C VAL A 130 -10.22 12.30 -4.50
N SER A 131 -9.11 11.85 -5.13
CA SER A 131 -8.07 12.75 -5.65
C SER A 131 -8.64 13.78 -6.62
N SER A 132 -9.57 13.37 -7.50
CA SER A 132 -10.23 14.28 -8.44
C SER A 132 -11.15 15.31 -7.79
N ARG A 133 -11.54 15.12 -6.53
CA ARG A 133 -12.38 16.05 -5.76
C ARG A 133 -11.55 16.98 -4.87
N ILE A 134 -10.41 16.50 -4.40
CA ILE A 134 -9.45 17.31 -3.63
C ILE A 134 -8.67 18.23 -4.58
N ASP A 135 -8.19 17.69 -5.71
CA ASP A 135 -7.41 18.43 -6.69
C ASP A 135 -8.22 18.59 -7.99
N SER A 136 -8.76 19.79 -8.20
CA SER A 136 -9.52 20.15 -9.41
C SER A 136 -8.69 20.06 -10.71
N HIS A 137 -7.38 19.90 -10.62
CA HIS A 137 -6.46 19.74 -11.75
C HIS A 137 -6.08 18.28 -12.04
N ALA A 138 -6.60 17.33 -11.26
CA ALA A 138 -6.33 15.91 -11.51
C ALA A 138 -6.99 15.46 -12.82
N PRO A 139 -6.25 14.82 -13.75
CA PRO A 139 -6.79 14.39 -15.03
C PRO A 139 -7.86 13.30 -14.85
N GLU A 140 -9.00 13.50 -15.49
CA GLU A 140 -10.26 12.76 -15.31
C GLU A 140 -10.21 11.28 -15.71
N ARG A 141 -9.30 10.86 -16.57
CA ARG A 141 -9.06 9.45 -16.96
C ARG A 141 -7.63 9.25 -17.41
N ARG A 142 -6.92 8.40 -16.70
CA ARG A 142 -5.63 7.88 -17.15
C ARG A 142 -5.83 6.51 -17.81
N PRO A 143 -5.19 6.26 -18.98
CA PRO A 143 -5.18 4.91 -19.54
C PRO A 143 -4.56 3.91 -18.56
N PRO A 144 -4.81 2.59 -18.69
CA PRO A 144 -4.21 1.55 -17.87
C PRO A 144 -2.69 1.70 -17.92
N ASP A 145 -2.14 2.17 -16.83
CA ASP A 145 -0.96 2.97 -16.75
C ASP A 145 0.13 2.13 -16.07
N LEU A 146 1.33 2.22 -16.61
CA LEU A 146 2.53 1.64 -16.01
C LEU A 146 2.65 2.04 -14.53
N VAL A 147 2.39 3.30 -14.23
CA VAL A 147 2.48 3.85 -12.88
C VAL A 147 1.47 3.16 -11.96
N GLY A 148 0.23 2.90 -12.42
CA GLY A 148 -0.74 2.08 -11.68
C GLY A 148 -0.32 0.62 -11.54
N GLY A 149 0.35 0.08 -12.55
CA GLY A 149 0.96 -1.24 -12.47
C GLY A 149 2.05 -1.31 -11.41
N LEU A 150 2.94 -0.32 -11.39
CA LEU A 150 4.02 -0.19 -10.42
C LEU A 150 3.47 -0.01 -9.00
N GLU A 151 2.47 0.84 -8.83
CA GLU A 151 1.79 1.06 -7.56
C GLU A 151 1.18 -0.25 -7.02
N ARG A 152 0.44 -0.99 -7.84
CA ARG A 152 -0.12 -2.30 -7.46
C ARG A 152 0.97 -3.31 -7.08
N GLU A 153 2.10 -3.32 -7.79
CA GLU A 153 3.22 -4.22 -7.48
C GLU A 153 3.85 -3.86 -6.13
N LEU A 154 4.04 -2.58 -5.83
CA LEU A 154 4.51 -2.12 -4.52
C LEU A 154 3.54 -2.48 -3.40
N GLN A 155 2.24 -2.27 -3.64
CA GLN A 155 1.18 -2.59 -2.68
C GLN A 155 0.94 -4.10 -2.52
N SER A 156 1.37 -4.94 -3.46
CA SER A 156 1.16 -6.40 -3.39
C SER A 156 1.85 -7.07 -2.20
N GLY A 157 2.77 -6.39 -1.52
CA GLY A 157 3.54 -6.91 -0.38
C GLY A 157 4.50 -8.04 -0.74
N ARG A 158 4.68 -8.29 -2.03
CA ARG A 158 5.61 -9.31 -2.54
C ARG A 158 7.05 -8.80 -2.60
N ALA A 159 7.27 -7.53 -2.32
CA ALA A 159 8.60 -6.98 -2.14
C ALA A 159 9.29 -7.70 -0.97
N ARG A 160 10.37 -8.41 -1.26
CA ARG A 160 11.03 -9.32 -0.30
C ARG A 160 12.25 -8.68 0.37
N TRP A 161 12.43 -7.37 0.23
CA TRP A 161 13.69 -6.77 0.61
C TRP A 161 13.58 -5.80 1.80
N LEU A 162 14.65 -5.09 2.10
CA LEU A 162 14.89 -4.27 3.30
C LEU A 162 13.83 -3.19 3.57
N ALA A 163 13.05 -2.80 2.58
CA ALA A 163 12.06 -1.74 2.68
C ALA A 163 10.65 -2.25 2.39
N ASP A 164 9.69 -1.72 3.12
CA ASP A 164 8.26 -1.91 2.92
C ASP A 164 7.65 -0.57 2.50
N LEU A 165 7.50 -0.36 1.19
CA LEU A 165 6.92 0.85 0.61
C LEU A 165 5.39 0.70 0.64
N ASN A 166 4.79 0.98 1.78
CA ASN A 166 3.39 0.67 2.08
C ASN A 166 2.42 1.84 1.86
N GLU A 167 2.94 3.04 1.61
CA GLU A 167 2.15 4.23 1.31
C GLU A 167 2.53 4.78 -0.06
N THR A 168 1.53 5.07 -0.91
CA THR A 168 1.74 5.56 -2.26
C THR A 168 0.91 6.80 -2.54
N PHE A 169 1.53 7.75 -3.23
CA PHE A 169 0.93 9.00 -3.70
C PHE A 169 1.05 9.07 -5.21
N ARG A 170 0.03 9.64 -5.85
CA ARG A 170 0.04 9.94 -7.28
C ARG A 170 0.22 11.42 -7.50
N ASP A 171 1.01 11.77 -8.55
CA ASP A 171 1.26 13.15 -8.99
C ASP A 171 1.71 14.08 -7.86
N TYR A 172 2.59 13.55 -7.05
CA TYR A 172 3.09 14.25 -5.89
C TYR A 172 4.07 15.37 -6.27
N GLN A 173 3.78 16.59 -5.89
CA GLN A 173 4.61 17.75 -6.22
C GLN A 173 5.67 18.02 -5.16
N ILE A 174 6.93 18.10 -5.55
CA ILE A 174 8.07 18.45 -4.69
C ILE A 174 8.94 19.47 -5.41
N SER A 175 9.19 20.63 -4.80
CA SER A 175 10.10 21.65 -5.33
C SER A 175 9.84 22.01 -6.80
N GLY A 176 8.57 22.04 -7.21
CA GLY A 176 8.17 22.31 -8.58
C GLY A 176 8.21 21.13 -9.56
N GLU A 177 8.71 19.97 -9.13
CA GLU A 177 8.66 18.72 -9.91
C GLU A 177 7.43 17.89 -9.50
N VAL A 178 6.73 17.34 -10.48
CA VAL A 178 5.58 16.44 -10.25
C VAL A 178 6.03 15.00 -10.46
N PHE A 179 6.03 14.20 -9.42
CA PHE A 179 6.34 12.78 -9.48
C PHE A 179 5.07 11.97 -9.71
N PRO A 180 4.91 11.27 -10.85
CA PRO A 180 3.76 10.42 -11.14
C PRO A 180 3.49 9.38 -10.07
N LEU A 181 4.54 8.89 -9.39
CA LEU A 181 4.43 8.02 -8.24
C LEU A 181 5.51 8.34 -7.21
N LEU A 182 5.08 8.54 -5.98
CA LEU A 182 5.92 8.57 -4.81
C LEU A 182 5.48 7.44 -3.89
N ALA A 183 6.40 6.64 -3.40
CA ALA A 183 6.11 5.60 -2.42
C ALA A 183 6.98 5.79 -1.18
N ARG A 184 6.34 5.73 0.00
CA ARG A 184 7.00 5.85 1.30
C ARG A 184 6.86 4.58 2.09
N GLY A 185 7.76 4.38 3.02
CA GLY A 185 7.71 3.25 3.92
C GLY A 185 8.85 3.24 4.93
N GLY A 186 9.10 2.07 5.49
CA GLY A 186 10.15 1.87 6.47
C GLY A 186 10.91 0.58 6.24
N THR A 187 12.10 0.51 6.81
CA THR A 187 12.82 -0.76 6.91
C THR A 187 12.18 -1.59 8.01
N ARG A 188 11.66 -2.75 7.65
CA ARG A 188 11.12 -3.71 8.63
C ARG A 188 11.89 -5.01 8.54
N PRO A 189 12.47 -5.49 9.64
CA PRO A 189 13.09 -6.80 9.66
C PRO A 189 12.01 -7.86 9.39
N LYS A 190 12.18 -8.60 8.30
CA LYS A 190 11.32 -9.75 7.94
C LYS A 190 11.99 -11.00 8.47
N GLY A 191 11.32 -11.72 9.37
CA GLY A 191 11.83 -12.97 9.93
C GLY A 191 10.84 -13.64 10.87
N PHE A 192 11.16 -14.85 11.29
CA PHE A 192 10.43 -15.56 12.35
C PHE A 192 10.57 -14.82 13.67
N LEU A 193 9.67 -15.00 14.65
CA LEU A 193 9.55 -14.19 15.87
C LEU A 193 10.89 -13.87 16.57
N LEU A 194 11.78 -14.85 16.71
CA LEU A 194 13.09 -14.67 17.35
C LEU A 194 14.06 -13.85 16.49
N SER A 195 14.06 -14.07 15.16
CA SER A 195 14.88 -13.29 14.23
C SER A 195 14.34 -11.88 14.04
N ARG A 196 13.05 -11.65 14.24
CA ARG A 196 12.46 -10.29 14.27
C ARG A 196 12.93 -9.53 15.51
N PHE A 197 12.93 -10.15 16.68
CA PHE A 197 13.40 -9.51 17.92
C PHE A 197 14.89 -9.12 17.81
N MET A 198 15.73 -10.03 17.33
CA MET A 198 17.16 -9.75 17.11
C MET A 198 17.39 -8.67 16.04
N ALA A 199 16.58 -8.66 14.97
CA ALA A 199 16.71 -7.67 13.92
C ALA A 199 16.21 -6.27 14.35
N TYR A 200 15.22 -6.15 15.22
CA TYR A 200 14.80 -4.87 15.82
C TYR A 200 15.90 -4.24 16.71
N THR A 201 16.73 -5.07 17.33
CA THR A 201 17.87 -4.59 18.13
C THR A 201 19.07 -4.17 17.29
N VAL A 202 19.18 -4.70 16.06
CA VAL A 202 20.36 -4.48 15.18
C VAL A 202 20.08 -3.54 14.01
N MET A 203 18.83 -3.50 13.49
CA MET A 203 18.43 -2.62 12.38
C MET A 203 17.33 -1.66 12.83
N PRO A 204 17.66 -0.40 13.04
CA PRO A 204 16.66 0.62 13.33
C PRO A 204 15.66 0.76 12.17
N ASN A 205 14.44 1.17 12.50
CA ASN A 205 13.41 1.43 11.52
C ASN A 205 13.72 2.75 10.80
N TYR A 206 14.31 2.67 9.62
CA TYR A 206 14.62 3.84 8.80
C TYR A 206 13.46 4.20 7.89
N ASN A 207 13.23 5.51 7.71
CA ASN A 207 12.34 6.01 6.68
C ASN A 207 12.98 5.79 5.31
N VAL A 208 12.17 5.33 4.35
CA VAL A 208 12.61 5.08 2.98
C VAL A 208 11.59 5.65 1.99
N CYS A 209 12.06 6.08 0.82
CA CYS A 209 11.20 6.67 -0.19
C CYS A 209 11.63 6.23 -1.60
N MET A 210 10.65 5.99 -2.47
CA MET A 210 10.86 5.79 -3.89
C MET A 210 10.16 6.88 -4.68
N TYR A 211 10.85 7.41 -5.66
CA TYR A 211 10.37 8.41 -6.61
C TYR A 211 10.38 7.81 -8.01
N ALA A 212 9.25 7.83 -8.71
CA ALA A 212 9.21 7.47 -10.12
C ALA A 212 8.92 8.71 -10.94
N GLN A 213 9.67 8.92 -12.04
CA GLN A 213 9.50 10.06 -12.91
C GLN A 213 9.75 9.71 -14.38
N TRP A 214 8.98 10.34 -15.25
CA TRP A 214 9.19 10.24 -16.68
C TRP A 214 10.39 11.08 -17.11
N VAL A 215 11.23 10.48 -17.95
CA VAL A 215 12.40 11.15 -18.53
C VAL A 215 12.42 10.88 -20.03
N ASN A 216 12.38 11.94 -20.81
CA ASN A 216 12.39 11.82 -22.27
C ASN A 216 13.26 12.93 -22.90
N GLY A 217 13.80 12.61 -24.06
CA GLY A 217 14.42 13.57 -24.96
C GLY A 217 15.89 13.89 -24.70
N SER A 218 16.41 14.84 -25.45
CA SER A 218 17.82 15.21 -25.52
C SER A 218 18.40 15.79 -24.20
N ARG A 219 17.56 16.32 -23.32
CA ARG A 219 17.95 16.90 -22.02
C ARG A 219 17.79 15.92 -20.85
N ALA A 220 17.68 14.62 -21.13
CA ALA A 220 17.46 13.60 -20.12
C ALA A 220 18.50 13.66 -19.00
N ARG A 221 19.79 13.86 -19.30
CA ARG A 221 20.85 13.95 -18.27
C ARG A 221 20.64 15.14 -17.32
N GLU A 222 20.29 16.31 -17.84
CA GLU A 222 20.07 17.50 -17.04
C GLU A 222 18.84 17.31 -16.12
N GLN A 223 17.79 16.71 -16.69
CA GLN A 223 16.57 16.36 -15.92
C GLN A 223 16.92 15.39 -14.80
N VAL A 224 17.68 14.32 -15.06
CA VAL A 224 18.08 13.35 -14.04
C VAL A 224 18.90 14.02 -12.93
N MET A 225 19.85 14.87 -13.28
CA MET A 225 20.65 15.60 -12.29
C MET A 225 19.81 16.55 -11.42
N ARG A 226 18.80 17.19 -12.00
CA ARG A 226 17.85 18.02 -11.25
C ARG A 226 17.01 17.18 -10.30
N LEU A 227 16.47 16.07 -10.78
CA LEU A 227 15.67 15.14 -9.96
C LEU A 227 16.49 14.56 -8.81
N LEU A 228 17.75 14.20 -9.03
CA LEU A 228 18.65 13.72 -7.97
C LEU A 228 18.82 14.77 -6.87
N ARG A 229 19.02 16.04 -7.21
CA ARG A 229 19.11 17.12 -6.22
C ARG A 229 17.81 17.25 -5.41
N VAL A 230 16.65 17.14 -6.06
CA VAL A 230 15.35 17.16 -5.37
C VAL A 230 15.26 16.00 -4.38
N VAL A 231 15.62 14.78 -4.81
CA VAL A 231 15.59 13.57 -3.97
C VAL A 231 16.55 13.71 -2.78
N GLU A 232 17.78 14.19 -2.99
CA GLU A 232 18.76 14.42 -1.94
C GLU A 232 18.29 15.48 -0.95
N THR A 233 17.75 16.60 -1.43
CA THR A 233 17.18 17.64 -0.57
C THR A 233 16.03 17.12 0.28
N GLN A 234 15.12 16.33 -0.31
CA GLN A 234 14.01 15.74 0.43
C GLN A 234 14.49 14.71 1.45
N ARG A 235 15.49 13.93 1.11
CA ARG A 235 16.08 12.97 2.03
C ARG A 235 16.61 13.66 3.28
N ASP A 236 17.36 14.74 3.10
CA ASP A 236 17.96 15.47 4.22
C ASP A 236 16.91 16.22 5.06
N GLN A 237 15.86 16.78 4.43
CA GLN A 237 14.79 17.49 5.13
C GLN A 237 13.85 16.59 5.93
N LYS A 238 13.62 15.33 5.47
CA LYS A 238 12.63 14.41 6.05
C LYS A 238 13.24 13.21 6.76
N ASP A 239 14.54 13.24 7.04
CA ASP A 239 15.28 12.12 7.66
C ASP A 239 15.02 10.77 6.95
N ILE A 240 15.09 10.79 5.61
CA ILE A 240 14.94 9.60 4.78
C ILE A 240 16.31 8.96 4.63
N LYS A 241 16.49 7.76 5.14
CA LYS A 241 17.77 7.06 5.10
C LYS A 241 18.11 6.56 3.71
N TRP A 242 17.16 5.92 3.03
CA TRP A 242 17.35 5.37 1.70
C TRP A 242 16.29 5.88 0.73
N SER A 243 16.73 6.25 -0.45
CA SER A 243 15.86 6.67 -1.53
C SER A 243 16.12 5.89 -2.81
N TRP A 244 15.10 5.74 -3.63
CA TRP A 244 15.20 5.21 -4.98
C TRP A 244 14.62 6.22 -5.95
N LEU A 245 15.36 6.54 -7.02
CA LEU A 245 14.86 7.30 -8.15
C LEU A 245 14.74 6.37 -9.35
N LEU A 246 13.50 6.10 -9.75
CA LEU A 246 13.15 5.27 -10.90
C LEU A 246 12.77 6.17 -12.08
N LEU A 247 13.59 6.15 -13.12
CA LEU A 247 13.38 6.88 -14.35
C LEU A 247 12.63 5.99 -15.34
N LEU A 248 11.52 6.49 -15.86
CA LEU A 248 10.64 5.78 -16.81
C LEU A 248 10.77 6.43 -18.19
N SER A 249 10.94 5.65 -19.23
CA SER A 249 10.96 6.14 -20.62
C SER A 249 10.44 5.11 -21.60
N TYR A 250 9.95 5.56 -22.74
CA TYR A 250 9.66 4.70 -23.89
C TYR A 250 10.87 4.55 -24.81
N GLU A 251 11.90 5.35 -24.60
CA GLU A 251 13.13 5.37 -25.38
C GLU A 251 14.27 4.67 -24.66
N PRO A 252 15.28 4.15 -25.38
CA PRO A 252 16.49 3.64 -24.75
C PRO A 252 17.22 4.76 -24.00
N ALA A 253 17.91 4.39 -22.94
CA ALA A 253 18.68 5.37 -22.18
C ALA A 253 19.78 5.98 -23.05
N PRO A 254 19.86 7.32 -23.17
CA PRO A 254 20.97 7.97 -23.84
C PRO A 254 22.32 7.58 -23.19
N ASP A 255 23.39 7.52 -23.97
CA ASP A 255 24.72 7.16 -23.46
C ASP A 255 25.17 8.01 -22.28
N SER A 256 24.82 9.29 -22.30
CA SER A 256 25.10 10.23 -21.21
C SER A 256 24.37 9.86 -19.90
N VAL A 257 23.16 9.28 -19.98
CA VAL A 257 22.38 8.78 -18.83
C VAL A 257 22.90 7.42 -18.39
N ASN A 258 23.21 6.51 -19.33
CA ASN A 258 23.82 5.22 -19.02
C ASN A 258 25.16 5.41 -18.28
N LYS A 259 26.01 6.32 -18.75
CA LYS A 259 27.24 6.66 -18.08
C LYS A 259 27.01 7.22 -16.67
N LEU A 260 26.03 8.12 -16.51
CA LEU A 260 25.69 8.67 -15.20
C LEU A 260 25.22 7.56 -14.24
N ILE A 261 24.40 6.60 -14.73
CA ILE A 261 23.93 5.47 -13.92
C ILE A 261 25.08 4.54 -13.53
N SER A 262 25.98 4.22 -14.47
CA SER A 262 27.12 3.33 -14.22
C SER A 262 28.15 3.92 -13.26
N ASP A 263 28.33 5.23 -13.29
CA ASP A 263 29.28 5.95 -12.45
C ASP A 263 28.66 6.40 -11.10
N PHE A 264 27.36 6.15 -10.90
CA PHE A 264 26.62 6.63 -9.73
C PHE A 264 27.03 5.87 -8.46
N SER A 265 27.68 6.55 -7.53
CA SER A 265 28.29 5.95 -6.34
C SER A 265 27.63 6.35 -5.00
N ASN A 266 26.53 7.13 -5.02
CA ASN A 266 25.84 7.51 -3.79
C ASN A 266 25.33 6.26 -3.04
N ARG A 267 25.65 6.15 -1.74
CA ARG A 267 25.33 4.97 -0.92
C ARG A 267 23.85 4.94 -0.47
N ASP A 268 23.25 6.11 -0.37
CA ASP A 268 21.91 6.29 0.21
C ASP A 268 20.83 6.51 -0.87
N VAL A 269 21.22 6.58 -2.14
CA VAL A 269 20.30 6.72 -3.28
C VAL A 269 20.56 5.61 -4.30
N GLY A 270 19.52 4.88 -4.68
CA GLY A 270 19.53 3.96 -5.82
C GLY A 270 18.95 4.65 -7.05
N LEU A 271 19.65 4.57 -8.18
CA LEU A 271 19.20 5.11 -9.45
C LEU A 271 18.88 3.98 -10.42
N GLY A 272 17.73 4.05 -11.08
CA GLY A 272 17.31 3.08 -12.08
C GLY A 272 16.65 3.76 -13.28
N TYR A 273 16.87 3.21 -14.46
CA TYR A 273 16.21 3.60 -15.70
C TYR A 273 15.53 2.39 -16.34
N VAL A 274 14.30 2.56 -16.74
CA VAL A 274 13.49 1.50 -17.37
C VAL A 274 13.00 1.99 -18.74
N ASN A 275 13.42 1.29 -19.78
CA ASN A 275 12.81 1.41 -21.09
C ASN A 275 11.56 0.51 -21.15
N ILE A 276 10.40 1.13 -21.18
CA ILE A 276 9.13 0.41 -21.17
C ILE A 276 8.87 -0.31 -22.49
N SER A 277 9.37 0.24 -23.59
CA SER A 277 9.18 -0.35 -24.93
C SER A 277 9.97 -1.65 -25.10
N THR A 278 11.21 -1.72 -24.57
CA THR A 278 12.07 -2.91 -24.69
C THR A 278 12.08 -3.78 -23.44
N GLY A 279 11.70 -3.24 -22.29
CA GLY A 279 11.81 -3.91 -21.00
C GLY A 279 13.25 -3.94 -20.46
N GLU A 280 14.15 -3.22 -21.10
CA GLU A 280 15.52 -3.05 -20.63
C GLU A 280 15.55 -2.17 -19.40
N MET A 281 16.42 -2.51 -18.48
CA MET A 281 16.59 -1.79 -17.23
C MET A 281 18.07 -1.66 -16.92
N SER A 282 18.49 -0.44 -16.64
CA SER A 282 19.82 -0.10 -16.13
C SER A 282 19.68 0.40 -14.69
N THR A 283 20.54 -0.07 -13.78
CA THR A 283 20.55 0.37 -12.39
C THR A 283 21.96 0.72 -11.94
N SER A 284 22.06 1.66 -11.00
CA SER A 284 23.34 2.02 -10.39
C SER A 284 24.00 0.81 -9.73
N PRO A 285 25.35 0.76 -9.72
CA PRO A 285 26.11 -0.39 -9.22
C PRO A 285 26.08 -0.52 -7.69
N ASN A 286 25.59 0.50 -6.98
CA ASN A 286 25.44 0.47 -5.54
C ASN A 286 24.40 -0.56 -5.08
N GLN A 287 24.35 -0.84 -3.79
CA GLN A 287 23.44 -1.84 -3.22
C GLN A 287 21.97 -1.48 -3.45
N LEU A 288 21.61 -0.19 -3.35
CA LEU A 288 20.23 0.26 -3.53
C LEU A 288 19.77 0.12 -4.99
N GLY A 289 20.61 0.49 -5.96
CA GLY A 289 20.29 0.33 -7.38
C GLY A 289 20.08 -1.13 -7.76
N ARG A 290 21.02 -2.01 -7.37
CA ARG A 290 20.89 -3.46 -7.62
C ARG A 290 19.65 -4.08 -6.99
N SER A 291 19.26 -3.61 -5.80
CA SER A 291 18.07 -4.10 -5.11
C SER A 291 16.77 -3.64 -5.74
N MET A 292 16.76 -2.48 -6.38
CA MET A 292 15.55 -1.90 -6.99
C MET A 292 14.88 -2.88 -7.96
N ALA A 293 15.66 -3.49 -8.84
CA ALA A 293 15.17 -4.46 -9.82
C ALA A 293 14.49 -5.66 -9.18
N ASN A 294 15.07 -6.17 -8.10
CA ASN A 294 14.60 -7.36 -7.40
C ASN A 294 13.40 -7.05 -6.50
N GLN A 295 13.46 -5.93 -5.81
CA GLN A 295 12.42 -5.50 -4.87
C GLN A 295 11.12 -5.15 -5.57
N MET A 296 11.20 -4.43 -6.69
CA MET A 296 10.03 -3.93 -7.42
C MET A 296 9.56 -4.88 -8.52
N ARG A 297 10.26 -6.02 -8.73
CA ARG A 297 9.94 -6.97 -9.81
C ARG A 297 9.68 -6.30 -11.17
N LEU A 298 10.44 -5.24 -11.45
CA LEU A 298 10.23 -4.40 -12.63
C LEU A 298 10.25 -5.19 -13.96
N LYS A 299 11.11 -6.21 -14.07
CA LYS A 299 11.15 -7.09 -15.25
C LYS A 299 9.81 -7.76 -15.52
N ARG A 300 9.15 -8.24 -14.48
CA ARG A 300 7.82 -8.86 -14.60
C ARG A 300 6.77 -7.84 -14.98
N LEU A 301 6.75 -6.69 -14.31
CA LEU A 301 5.83 -5.61 -14.59
C LEU A 301 5.90 -5.16 -16.05
N VAL A 302 7.12 -4.94 -16.56
CA VAL A 302 7.33 -4.55 -17.97
C VAL A 302 6.87 -5.66 -18.92
N SER A 303 7.11 -6.94 -18.59
CA SER A 303 6.64 -8.08 -19.41
C SER A 303 5.12 -8.19 -19.45
N ASP A 304 4.44 -7.95 -18.31
CA ASP A 304 2.99 -8.00 -18.21
C ASP A 304 2.32 -6.85 -18.96
N LEU A 305 2.91 -5.65 -18.94
CA LEU A 305 2.47 -4.51 -19.72
C LEU A 305 2.61 -4.72 -21.24
N ARG A 306 3.69 -5.37 -21.66
CA ARG A 306 3.85 -5.77 -23.07
C ARG A 306 2.74 -6.72 -23.52
N ARG A 307 2.45 -7.75 -22.72
CA ARG A 307 1.38 -8.71 -23.03
C ARG A 307 0.01 -8.01 -23.14
N SER A 308 -0.27 -7.07 -22.24
CA SER A 308 -1.55 -6.34 -22.26
C SER A 308 -1.70 -5.45 -23.52
N LYS A 309 -0.61 -4.87 -24.04
CA LYS A 309 -0.63 -4.13 -25.32
C LYS A 309 -0.96 -5.01 -26.51
N TYR A 310 -0.50 -6.28 -26.53
CA TYR A 310 -0.81 -7.22 -27.62
C TYR A 310 -2.21 -7.82 -27.53
N LEU A 311 -2.91 -7.69 -26.41
CA LEU A 311 -4.29 -8.16 -26.24
C LEU A 311 -5.33 -7.05 -26.47
N ALA A 312 -4.88 -5.82 -26.72
CA ALA A 312 -5.73 -4.66 -26.96
C ALA A 312 -5.85 -4.27 -28.45
N PHE A 313 -5.35 -5.12 -29.34
CA PHE A 313 -5.54 -5.15 -30.79
C PHE A 313 -6.13 -6.54 -31.13
#